data_01ad0adbac5f3463dc246b38d21c6713
#
_entry.id   01ad0adbac5f3463dc246b38d21c6713
#
_cell.length_a   1.000
_cell.length_b   1.000
_cell.length_c   1.000
_cell.angle_alpha   90.00
_cell.angle_beta   90.00
_cell.angle_gamma   90.00
#
_symmetry.space_group_name_H-M   'P 1'
#
loop_
_entity.id
_entity.type
_entity.pdbx_description
1 polymer ?
#
loop_
_entity_poly.entity_id
_entity_poly.type
_entity_poly.pdbx_seq_one_letter_code
_entity_poly.pdbx_strand_id
1 'polypeptide(L)'
;MLWAIGAAFRCVFLLVALLVAALFWIDVPWWVWPPLVIASVAYIVIMPRVRYRIHRWESTDTAVYTQTGWLSRERRIAPMSRVQTVDFEQSPVARLFGLASVTVTTASAAGPLSITAIDKPVADRLVDDLTRRTEAEAGDAT
;
A
#
# COMPACT_ATOMS: atom_id res chain seq x y z
N MET A 1 3.10 5.25 8.02
CA MET A 1 2.42 6.55 8.16
C MET A 1 1.35 6.79 7.09
N LEU A 2 1.61 6.63 5.79
CA LEU A 2 0.61 6.85 4.71
C LEU A 2 -0.72 6.11 4.92
N TRP A 3 -0.68 4.87 5.35
CA TRP A 3 -1.89 4.08 5.62
C TRP A 3 -2.70 4.61 6.82
N ALA A 4 -2.04 5.19 7.83
CA ALA A 4 -2.71 5.82 8.95
C ALA A 4 -3.45 7.09 8.52
N ILE A 5 -2.83 7.91 7.66
CA ILE A 5 -3.43 9.12 7.10
C ILE A 5 -4.67 8.77 6.27
N GLY A 6 -4.57 7.77 5.39
CA GLY A 6 -5.72 7.31 4.61
C GLY A 6 -6.84 6.69 5.47
N ALA A 7 -6.49 6.01 6.56
CA ALA A 7 -7.47 5.49 7.52
C ALA A 7 -8.14 6.64 8.28
N ALA A 8 -7.36 7.60 8.79
CA ALA A 8 -7.87 8.78 9.49
C ALA A 8 -8.81 9.59 8.61
N PHE A 9 -8.40 9.88 7.36
CA PHE A 9 -9.24 10.62 6.42
C PHE A 9 -10.59 9.92 6.17
N ARG A 10 -10.59 8.60 5.96
CA ARG A 10 -11.84 7.84 5.79
C ARG A 10 -12.71 7.86 7.03
N CYS A 11 -12.13 7.68 8.22
CA CYS A 11 -12.88 7.72 9.47
C CYS A 11 -13.49 9.10 9.71
N VAL A 12 -12.72 10.17 9.53
CA VAL A 12 -13.20 11.55 9.66
C VAL A 12 -14.32 11.82 8.65
N PHE A 13 -14.14 11.43 7.39
CA PHE A 13 -15.16 11.60 6.35
C PHE A 13 -16.48 10.90 6.73
N LEU A 14 -16.41 9.64 7.18
CA LEU A 14 -17.59 8.88 7.59
C LEU A 14 -18.26 9.46 8.83
N LEU A 15 -17.49 9.92 9.83
CA LEU A 15 -18.04 10.58 11.01
C LEU A 15 -18.73 11.89 10.67
N VAL A 16 -18.14 12.70 9.79
CA VAL A 16 -18.74 13.96 9.31
C VAL A 16 -20.00 13.67 8.50
N ALA A 17 -19.99 12.69 7.60
CA ALA A 17 -21.15 12.30 6.82
C ALA A 17 -22.31 11.82 7.72
N LEU A 18 -22.00 11.03 8.76
CA LEU A 18 -23.00 10.60 9.74
C LEU A 18 -23.52 11.76 10.57
N LEU A 19 -22.65 12.70 10.99
CA LEU A 19 -23.04 13.90 11.71
C LEU A 19 -24.00 14.75 10.88
N VAL A 20 -23.70 14.98 9.61
CA VAL A 20 -24.57 15.72 8.69
C VAL A 20 -25.92 15.00 8.52
N ALA A 21 -25.91 13.69 8.34
CA ALA A 21 -27.14 12.91 8.26
C ALA A 21 -27.97 12.99 9.55
N ALA A 22 -27.32 12.96 10.72
CA ALA A 22 -27.97 13.09 12.02
C ALA A 22 -28.59 14.48 12.22
N LEU A 23 -27.99 15.54 11.67
CA LEU A 23 -28.51 16.89 11.79
C LEU A 23 -29.73 17.16 10.89
N PHE A 24 -29.83 16.47 9.75
CA PHE A 24 -30.85 16.81 8.73
C PHE A 24 -31.92 15.74 8.49
N TRP A 25 -31.61 14.46 8.75
CA TRP A 25 -32.48 13.36 8.32
C TRP A 25 -32.71 12.23 9.32
N ILE A 26 -31.83 12.06 10.33
CA ILE A 26 -31.89 10.88 11.21
C ILE A 26 -31.63 11.31 12.65
N ASP A 27 -32.56 10.96 13.57
CA ASP A 27 -32.32 11.12 15.01
C ASP A 27 -31.35 10.04 15.51
N VAL A 28 -30.06 10.40 15.63
CA VAL A 28 -29.04 9.51 16.16
C VAL A 28 -28.90 9.73 17.66
N PRO A 29 -29.24 8.73 18.51
CA PRO A 29 -29.10 8.85 19.95
C PRO A 29 -27.65 9.14 20.37
N TRP A 30 -27.47 9.98 21.37
CA TRP A 30 -26.14 10.43 21.83
C TRP A 30 -25.20 9.27 22.24
N TRP A 31 -25.73 8.17 22.74
CA TRP A 31 -24.94 7.00 23.16
C TRP A 31 -24.28 6.22 21.99
N VAL A 32 -24.65 6.48 20.76
CA VAL A 32 -24.05 5.90 19.54
C VAL A 32 -22.68 6.52 19.27
N TRP A 33 -22.48 7.78 19.62
CA TRP A 33 -21.26 8.51 19.30
C TRP A 33 -20.00 7.99 20.02
N PRO A 34 -20.02 7.73 21.35
CA PRO A 34 -18.85 7.25 22.07
C PRO A 34 -18.27 5.93 21.49
N PRO A 35 -19.04 4.85 21.28
CA PRO A 35 -18.49 3.63 20.73
C PRO A 35 -18.01 3.81 19.29
N LEU A 36 -18.64 4.66 18.49
CA LEU A 36 -18.23 4.93 17.12
C LEU A 36 -16.87 5.66 17.06
N VAL A 37 -16.66 6.65 17.92
CA VAL A 37 -15.39 7.35 18.06
C VAL A 37 -14.29 6.39 18.55
N ILE A 38 -14.57 5.58 19.57
CA ILE A 38 -13.62 4.59 20.08
C ILE A 38 -13.24 3.59 18.99
N ALA A 39 -14.20 3.06 18.24
CA ALA A 39 -13.95 2.15 17.12
C ALA A 39 -13.11 2.79 16.02
N SER A 40 -13.37 4.06 15.70
CA SER A 40 -12.61 4.83 14.72
C SER A 40 -11.15 5.04 15.15
N VAL A 41 -10.93 5.42 16.40
CA VAL A 41 -9.58 5.58 16.98
C VAL A 41 -8.85 4.23 16.99
N ALA A 42 -9.51 3.16 17.45
CA ALA A 42 -8.94 1.82 17.43
C ALA A 42 -8.55 1.39 16.01
N TYR A 43 -9.39 1.63 15.02
CA TYR A 43 -9.09 1.33 13.61
C TYR A 43 -7.88 2.11 13.10
N ILE A 44 -7.81 3.44 13.35
CA ILE A 44 -6.69 4.29 12.93
C ILE A 44 -5.37 3.84 13.54
N VAL A 45 -5.41 3.32 14.77
CA VAL A 45 -4.21 2.87 15.49
C VAL A 45 -3.80 1.45 15.11
N ILE A 46 -4.75 0.52 15.04
CA ILE A 46 -4.46 -0.92 14.87
C ILE A 46 -4.17 -1.23 13.40
N MET A 47 -4.99 -0.73 12.47
CA MET A 47 -4.89 -1.08 11.05
C MET A 47 -3.51 -0.80 10.44
N PRO A 48 -2.89 0.37 10.62
CA PRO A 48 -1.56 0.62 10.07
C PRO A 48 -0.47 -0.26 10.68
N ARG A 49 -0.57 -0.56 11.98
CA ARG A 49 0.39 -1.45 12.67
C ARG A 49 0.34 -2.88 12.15
N VAL A 50 -0.87 -3.41 11.97
CA VAL A 50 -1.07 -4.75 11.43
C VAL A 50 -0.60 -4.80 9.98
N ARG A 51 -0.98 -3.81 9.17
CA ARG A 51 -0.60 -3.73 7.78
C ARG A 51 0.92 -3.61 7.61
N TYR A 52 1.59 -2.82 8.44
CA TYR A 52 3.05 -2.71 8.44
C TYR A 52 3.75 -4.03 8.78
N ARG A 53 3.22 -4.82 9.72
CA ARG A 53 3.77 -6.13 10.07
C ARG A 53 3.61 -7.18 8.99
N ILE A 54 2.55 -7.09 8.20
CA ILE A 54 2.22 -8.07 7.15
C ILE A 54 2.89 -7.69 5.83
N HIS A 55 3.03 -6.38 5.56
CA HIS A 55 3.64 -5.89 4.33
C HIS A 55 5.14 -6.20 4.32
N ARG A 56 5.51 -7.22 3.57
CA ARG A 56 6.90 -7.66 3.38
C ARG A 56 7.15 -7.81 1.89
N TRP A 57 8.37 -7.46 1.50
CA TRP A 57 8.84 -7.67 0.15
C TRP A 57 10.29 -8.15 0.18
N GLU A 58 10.68 -8.89 -0.84
CA GLU A 58 12.02 -9.42 -1.03
C GLU A 58 12.31 -9.47 -2.52
N SER A 59 13.46 -9.01 -2.93
CA SER A 59 13.97 -9.14 -4.29
C SER A 59 15.14 -10.12 -4.30
N THR A 60 15.02 -11.17 -5.08
CA THR A 60 16.08 -12.15 -5.34
C THR A 60 16.55 -12.01 -6.79
N ASP A 61 17.60 -12.75 -7.16
CA ASP A 61 18.11 -12.74 -8.54
C ASP A 61 17.09 -13.27 -9.55
N THR A 62 16.14 -14.09 -9.12
CA THR A 62 15.18 -14.78 -9.99
C THR A 62 13.76 -14.27 -9.93
N ALA A 63 13.37 -13.60 -8.82
CA ALA A 63 12.00 -13.18 -8.63
C ALA A 63 11.85 -12.06 -7.58
N VAL A 64 10.77 -11.29 -7.70
CA VAL A 64 10.30 -10.36 -6.66
C VAL A 64 9.14 -11.01 -5.91
N TYR A 65 9.26 -11.03 -4.60
CA TYR A 65 8.25 -11.54 -3.67
C TYR A 65 7.60 -10.38 -2.94
N THR A 66 6.28 -10.36 -2.88
CA THR A 66 5.57 -9.43 -2.01
C THR A 66 4.53 -10.17 -1.19
N GLN A 67 4.36 -9.71 0.04
CA GLN A 67 3.27 -10.13 0.90
C GLN A 67 2.55 -8.89 1.40
N THR A 68 1.28 -8.79 1.08
CA THR A 68 0.41 -7.67 1.45
C THR A 68 -0.85 -8.20 2.13
N GLY A 69 -1.60 -7.31 2.74
CA GLY A 69 -2.90 -7.63 3.29
C GLY A 69 -3.19 -6.96 4.62
N TRP A 70 -4.36 -7.27 5.16
CA TRP A 70 -4.82 -6.85 6.48
C TRP A 70 -5.58 -7.98 7.18
N LEU A 71 -6.78 -8.34 6.72
CA LEU A 71 -7.54 -9.51 7.19
C LEU A 71 -7.16 -10.77 6.42
N SER A 72 -6.90 -10.64 5.13
CA SER A 72 -6.36 -11.73 4.31
C SER A 72 -4.91 -11.42 3.92
N ARG A 73 -4.09 -12.44 3.79
CA ARG A 73 -2.70 -12.32 3.32
C ARG A 73 -2.66 -12.70 1.85
N GLU A 74 -2.17 -11.80 1.04
CA GLU A 74 -1.91 -12.04 -0.37
C GLU A 74 -0.40 -12.08 -0.58
N ARG A 75 0.09 -13.21 -1.11
CA ARG A 75 1.49 -13.36 -1.51
C ARG A 75 1.55 -13.40 -3.02
N ARG A 76 2.38 -12.55 -3.60
CA ARG A 76 2.63 -12.50 -5.04
C ARG A 76 4.09 -12.74 -5.33
N ILE A 77 4.37 -13.42 -6.44
CA ILE A 77 5.70 -13.73 -6.93
C ILE A 77 5.75 -13.28 -8.38
N ALA A 78 6.69 -12.44 -8.71
CA ALA A 78 6.96 -12.00 -10.07
C ALA A 78 8.34 -12.52 -10.50
N PRO A 79 8.43 -13.55 -11.36
CA PRO A 79 9.70 -13.98 -11.96
C PRO A 79 10.32 -12.83 -12.78
N MET A 80 11.64 -12.63 -12.69
CA MET A 80 12.35 -11.56 -13.43
C MET A 80 12.12 -11.65 -14.93
N SER A 81 12.10 -12.85 -15.48
CA SER A 81 11.84 -13.12 -16.92
C SER A 81 10.44 -12.69 -17.40
N ARG A 82 9.53 -12.34 -16.50
CA ARG A 82 8.18 -11.85 -16.83
C ARG A 82 7.95 -10.39 -16.47
N VAL A 83 8.93 -9.71 -15.92
CA VAL A 83 8.86 -8.28 -15.62
C VAL A 83 8.87 -7.52 -16.95
N GLN A 84 7.92 -6.60 -17.11
CA GLN A 84 7.77 -5.76 -18.31
C GLN A 84 8.13 -4.32 -18.03
N THR A 85 7.59 -3.75 -16.95
CA THR A 85 7.89 -2.38 -16.54
C THR A 85 8.07 -2.30 -15.03
N VAL A 86 8.91 -1.35 -14.61
CA VAL A 86 9.13 -1.01 -13.21
C VAL A 86 8.83 0.47 -13.07
N ASP A 87 7.71 0.79 -12.43
CA ASP A 87 7.23 2.16 -12.28
C ASP A 87 7.52 2.66 -10.87
N PHE A 88 8.10 3.85 -10.78
CA PHE A 88 8.34 4.57 -9.53
C PHE A 88 7.28 5.64 -9.35
N GLU A 89 6.58 5.62 -8.22
CA GLU A 89 5.55 6.59 -7.90
C GLU A 89 5.83 7.26 -6.54
N GLN A 90 5.70 8.57 -6.50
CA GLN A 90 5.78 9.35 -5.28
C GLN A 90 4.65 10.38 -5.21
N SER A 91 3.57 10.05 -4.50
CA SER A 91 2.48 10.99 -4.26
C SER A 91 2.94 12.20 -3.44
N PRO A 92 2.24 13.37 -3.51
CA PRO A 92 2.58 14.55 -2.70
C PRO A 92 2.69 14.26 -1.21
N VAL A 93 1.78 13.43 -0.67
CA VAL A 93 1.82 13.02 0.74
C VAL A 93 3.00 12.11 1.02
N ALA A 94 3.31 11.15 0.15
CA ALA A 94 4.48 10.29 0.28
C ALA A 94 5.78 11.10 0.29
N ARG A 95 5.85 12.15 -0.53
CA ARG A 95 6.99 13.06 -0.64
C ARG A 95 7.29 13.77 0.68
N LEU A 96 6.25 14.24 1.38
CA LEU A 96 6.41 14.89 2.71
C LEU A 96 7.04 13.96 3.75
N PHE A 97 6.86 12.65 3.61
CA PHE A 97 7.38 11.64 4.52
C PHE A 97 8.62 10.90 3.99
N GLY A 98 9.18 11.33 2.85
CA GLY A 98 10.33 10.68 2.23
C GLY A 98 10.06 9.25 1.77
N LEU A 99 8.79 8.92 1.47
CA LEU A 99 8.34 7.61 1.05
C LEU A 99 8.04 7.58 -0.46
N ALA A 100 8.08 6.37 -1.03
CA ALA A 100 7.74 6.10 -2.41
C ALA A 100 7.07 4.73 -2.54
N SER A 101 6.57 4.43 -3.73
CA SER A 101 6.01 3.14 -4.11
C SER A 101 6.63 2.68 -5.41
N VAL A 102 6.86 1.38 -5.55
CA VAL A 102 7.36 0.76 -6.77
C VAL A 102 6.31 -0.24 -7.26
N THR A 103 5.91 -0.10 -8.52
CA THR A 103 4.97 -1.02 -9.16
C THR A 103 5.69 -1.79 -10.26
N VAL A 104 5.64 -3.10 -10.17
CA VAL A 104 6.24 -4.01 -11.14
C VAL A 104 5.12 -4.63 -11.96
N THR A 105 5.07 -4.30 -13.25
CA THR A 105 4.13 -4.90 -14.19
C THR A 105 4.74 -6.16 -14.80
N THR A 106 3.95 -7.21 -14.87
CA THR A 106 4.39 -8.50 -15.40
C THR A 106 3.42 -8.99 -16.48
N ALA A 107 3.90 -9.83 -17.38
CA ALA A 107 3.09 -10.52 -18.39
C ALA A 107 2.17 -11.60 -17.79
N SER A 108 1.78 -11.46 -16.55
CA SER A 108 0.93 -12.41 -15.82
C SER A 108 -0.50 -11.89 -15.69
N ALA A 109 -1.48 -12.78 -15.84
CA ALA A 109 -2.90 -12.47 -15.60
C ALA A 109 -3.21 -12.04 -14.15
N ALA A 110 -2.29 -12.26 -13.21
CA ALA A 110 -2.44 -11.86 -11.81
C ALA A 110 -2.34 -10.33 -11.58
N GLY A 111 -1.99 -9.57 -12.63
CA GLY A 111 -1.86 -8.12 -12.57
C GLY A 111 -0.53 -7.63 -11.95
N PRO A 112 -0.36 -6.30 -11.85
CA PRO A 112 0.87 -5.70 -11.35
C PRO A 112 1.11 -6.00 -9.87
N LEU A 113 2.38 -6.03 -9.48
CA LEU A 113 2.85 -6.21 -8.12
C LEU A 113 3.29 -4.86 -7.58
N SER A 114 2.71 -4.42 -6.47
CA SER A 114 3.00 -3.10 -5.91
C SER A 114 3.63 -3.19 -4.53
N ILE A 115 4.77 -2.50 -4.36
CA ILE A 115 5.50 -2.33 -3.11
C ILE A 115 5.28 -0.89 -2.66
N THR A 116 4.43 -0.69 -1.66
CA THR A 116 3.99 0.65 -1.26
C THR A 116 4.62 1.12 0.04
N ALA A 117 4.81 2.45 0.17
CA ALA A 117 5.25 3.11 1.39
C ALA A 117 6.63 2.63 1.91
N ILE A 118 7.58 2.47 1.01
CA ILE A 118 9.00 2.23 1.33
C ILE A 118 9.78 3.54 1.32
N ASP A 119 10.91 3.58 2.01
CA ASP A 119 11.78 4.76 2.02
C ASP A 119 12.28 5.07 0.60
N LYS A 120 12.26 6.35 0.21
CA LYS A 120 12.66 6.78 -1.13
C LYS A 120 14.02 6.23 -1.56
N PRO A 121 15.11 6.30 -0.74
CA PRO A 121 16.40 5.74 -1.15
C PRO A 121 16.39 4.22 -1.35
N VAL A 122 15.47 3.51 -0.69
CA VAL A 122 15.28 2.06 -0.88
C VAL A 122 14.54 1.80 -2.19
N ALA A 123 13.51 2.61 -2.48
CA ALA A 123 12.77 2.54 -3.74
C ALA A 123 13.67 2.81 -4.95
N ASP A 124 14.50 3.86 -4.89
CA ASP A 124 15.45 4.21 -5.95
C ASP A 124 16.40 3.02 -6.23
N ARG A 125 17.02 2.46 -5.18
CA ARG A 125 17.89 1.28 -5.33
C ARG A 125 17.18 0.04 -5.87
N LEU A 126 15.94 -0.18 -5.45
CA LEU A 126 15.13 -1.30 -5.93
C LEU A 126 14.84 -1.18 -7.42
N VAL A 127 14.46 0.01 -7.89
CA VAL A 127 14.23 0.28 -9.32
C VAL A 127 15.50 0.05 -10.13
N ASP A 128 16.64 0.60 -9.69
CA ASP A 128 17.93 0.42 -10.36
C ASP A 128 18.35 -1.06 -10.41
N ASP A 129 18.11 -1.82 -9.34
CA ASP A 129 18.46 -3.23 -9.26
C ASP A 129 17.56 -4.08 -10.18
N LEU A 130 16.25 -3.83 -10.15
CA LEU A 130 15.29 -4.52 -11.00
C LEU A 130 15.54 -4.24 -12.48
N THR A 131 15.81 -2.98 -12.85
CA THR A 131 16.10 -2.59 -14.23
C THR A 131 17.34 -3.31 -14.75
N ARG A 132 18.45 -3.28 -14.00
CA ARG A 132 19.68 -3.98 -14.39
C ARG A 132 19.49 -5.48 -14.57
N ARG A 133 18.72 -6.13 -13.69
CA ARG A 133 18.46 -7.57 -13.78
C ARG A 133 17.58 -7.91 -14.98
N THR A 134 16.56 -7.11 -15.25
CA THR A 134 15.69 -7.31 -16.42
C THR A 134 16.47 -7.13 -17.74
N GLU A 135 17.38 -6.15 -17.80
CA GLU A 135 18.25 -5.95 -18.95
C GLU A 135 19.24 -7.12 -19.15
N ALA A 136 19.80 -7.66 -18.05
CA ALA A 136 20.70 -8.80 -18.10
C ALA A 136 20.00 -10.06 -18.63
N GLU A 137 18.77 -10.35 -18.18
CA GLU A 137 17.99 -11.49 -18.69
C GLU A 137 17.58 -11.31 -20.16
N ALA A 138 17.24 -10.09 -20.58
CA ALA A 138 16.92 -9.81 -21.98
C ALA A 138 18.14 -9.97 -22.90
N GLY A 139 19.35 -9.66 -22.41
CA GLY A 139 20.61 -9.84 -23.13
C GLY A 139 21.05 -11.29 -23.26
N ASP A 140 20.71 -12.16 -22.33
CA ASP A 140 21.07 -13.59 -22.34
C ASP A 140 20.12 -14.44 -23.22
N ALA A 141 18.97 -13.86 -23.60
CA ALA A 141 17.97 -14.50 -24.46
C ALA A 141 18.18 -14.29 -25.96
N THR A 142 19.27 -13.60 -26.38
CA THR A 142 19.65 -13.38 -27.78
C THR A 142 20.90 -14.17 -28.16
#